data_aeeec42e2eedbe1ade50f506b86d4192
#
_entry.id   aeeec42e2eedbe1ade50f506b86d4192
#
_cell.length_a   1.000
_cell.length_b   1.000
_cell.length_c   1.000
_cell.angle_alpha   90.00
_cell.angle_beta   90.00
_cell.angle_gamma   90.00
#
_symmetry.space_group_name_H-M   'P 1'
#
loop_
_entity.id
_entity.type
_entity.pdbx_description
1 polymer ?
#
loop_
_entity_poly.entity_id
_entity_poly.type
_entity_poly.pdbx_seq_one_letter_code
_entity_poly.pdbx_strand_id
1 'polypeptide(L)'
;KNLDKLFLQKDEFDWCVKNIPYIPQYYWEWLQRFRFHHNDINAWIDDNNHLHIEVSGLMYSVTFYEVPILAIVSELYHKYCHHGYDTYPELREEMMDGLCEKITIAEKHNLYFADFGLRRRFSYLSEDCAVDFMRNCKTFVGTSNVFIAKVLNIKPIGTMAHEIIMFEAA
;
A
#
# COMPACT_ATOMS: atom_id res chain seq x y z
N LYS A 1 -0.14 2.74 16.36
CA LYS A 1 1.19 2.66 15.70
C LYS A 1 1.72 4.08 15.57
N ASN A 2 2.99 4.30 15.87
CA ASN A 2 3.61 5.63 15.85
C ASN A 2 4.00 5.97 14.40
N LEU A 3 3.12 6.62 13.65
CA LEU A 3 3.39 7.07 12.28
C LEU A 3 4.60 8.02 12.23
N ASP A 4 4.83 8.79 13.30
CA ASP A 4 5.98 9.69 13.46
C ASP A 4 7.34 9.00 13.37
N LYS A 5 7.39 7.67 13.58
CA LYS A 5 8.59 6.84 13.43
C LYS A 5 8.74 6.25 12.04
N LEU A 6 7.77 6.43 11.16
CA LEU A 6 7.82 5.96 9.79
C LEU A 6 8.54 7.01 8.91
N PHE A 7 9.67 6.63 8.36
CA PHE A 7 10.42 7.47 7.42
C PHE A 7 11.33 6.60 6.55
N LEU A 8 11.72 7.11 5.39
CA LEU A 8 12.57 6.41 4.44
C LEU A 8 13.97 6.19 5.02
N GLN A 9 14.34 4.93 5.26
CA GLN A 9 15.64 4.53 5.78
C GLN A 9 16.74 4.69 4.71
N LYS A 10 18.00 4.72 5.12
CA LYS A 10 19.13 4.92 4.20
C LYS A 10 19.23 3.83 3.13
N ASP A 11 19.06 2.59 3.51
CA ASP A 11 19.12 1.42 2.60
C ASP A 11 17.91 1.37 1.65
N GLU A 12 16.74 1.85 2.10
CA GLU A 12 15.54 2.01 1.26
C GLU A 12 15.75 3.14 0.25
N PHE A 13 16.31 4.26 0.68
CA PHE A 13 16.67 5.37 -0.20
C PHE A 13 17.60 4.91 -1.33
N ASP A 14 18.71 4.25 -0.97
CA ASP A 14 19.69 3.79 -1.96
C ASP A 14 19.06 2.80 -2.96
N TRP A 15 18.18 1.94 -2.47
CA TRP A 15 17.43 1.03 -3.32
C TRP A 15 16.46 1.77 -4.25
N CYS A 16 15.70 2.75 -3.75
CA CYS A 16 14.76 3.55 -4.53
C CYS A 16 15.45 4.32 -5.65
N VAL A 17 16.55 5.02 -5.33
CA VAL A 17 17.33 5.77 -6.33
C VAL A 17 17.81 4.84 -7.47
N LYS A 18 18.23 3.63 -7.13
CA LYS A 18 18.72 2.65 -8.10
C LYS A 18 17.60 2.03 -8.96
N ASN A 19 16.47 1.68 -8.34
CA ASN A 19 15.44 0.84 -8.96
C ASN A 19 14.24 1.62 -9.50
N ILE A 20 14.12 2.92 -9.16
CA ILE A 20 13.04 3.82 -9.60
C ILE A 20 13.67 5.09 -10.23
N PRO A 21 14.46 4.94 -11.31
CA PRO A 21 15.27 6.05 -11.86
C PRO A 21 14.45 7.15 -12.54
N TYR A 22 13.16 6.93 -12.82
CA TYR A 22 12.26 7.93 -13.36
C TYR A 22 11.77 8.95 -12.32
N ILE A 23 11.97 8.68 -11.03
CA ILE A 23 11.72 9.63 -9.96
C ILE A 23 13.03 10.34 -9.62
N PRO A 24 13.09 11.67 -9.67
CA PRO A 24 14.31 12.43 -9.39
C PRO A 24 14.85 12.18 -7.98
N GLN A 25 16.16 12.15 -7.83
CA GLN A 25 16.81 11.87 -6.54
C GLN A 25 16.41 12.86 -5.44
N TYR A 26 16.21 14.14 -5.76
CA TYR A 26 15.80 15.16 -4.77
C TYR A 26 14.46 14.84 -4.11
N TYR A 27 13.56 14.11 -4.79
CA TYR A 27 12.32 13.63 -4.19
C TYR A 27 12.58 12.62 -3.06
N TRP A 28 13.49 11.68 -3.29
CA TRP A 28 13.89 10.71 -2.27
C TRP A 28 14.63 11.37 -1.10
N GLU A 29 15.46 12.37 -1.37
CA GLU A 29 16.14 13.19 -0.35
C GLU A 29 15.14 13.95 0.52
N TRP A 30 14.09 14.50 -0.10
CA TRP A 30 13.00 15.12 0.62
C TRP A 30 12.25 14.09 1.48
N LEU A 31 11.90 12.92 0.92
CA LEU A 31 11.16 11.87 1.61
C LEU A 31 11.92 11.30 2.81
N GLN A 32 13.25 11.26 2.77
CA GLN A 32 14.06 10.88 3.95
C GLN A 32 13.88 11.85 5.13
N ARG A 33 13.58 13.12 4.85
CA ARG A 33 13.38 14.17 5.87
C ARG A 33 11.91 14.29 6.27
N PHE A 34 11.00 13.80 5.45
CA PHE A 34 9.57 13.83 5.73
C PHE A 34 9.25 13.05 7.00
N ARG A 35 8.34 13.59 7.82
CA ARG A 35 7.80 12.94 9.01
C ARG A 35 6.31 13.15 9.07
N PHE A 36 5.61 12.12 9.50
CA PHE A 36 4.18 12.22 9.83
C PHE A 36 4.04 12.91 11.18
N HIS A 37 3.11 13.83 11.30
CA HIS A 37 2.80 14.52 12.54
C HIS A 37 1.40 14.15 13.01
N HIS A 38 1.27 13.74 14.26
CA HIS A 38 -0.02 13.34 14.83
C HIS A 38 -1.02 14.52 14.88
N ASN A 39 -0.53 15.75 14.99
CA ASN A 39 -1.35 16.98 14.99
C ASN A 39 -2.02 17.26 13.63
N ASP A 40 -1.53 16.65 12.55
CA ASP A 40 -2.15 16.79 11.22
C ASP A 40 -3.38 15.90 11.08
N ILE A 41 -3.58 14.95 12.00
CA ILE A 41 -4.65 13.94 11.96
C ILE A 41 -5.68 14.23 13.05
N ASN A 42 -6.93 14.43 12.65
CA ASN A 42 -8.07 14.44 13.55
C ASN A 42 -8.94 13.19 13.29
N ALA A 43 -9.24 12.42 14.33
CA ALA A 43 -10.06 11.22 14.19
C ALA A 43 -11.12 11.19 15.30
N TRP A 44 -12.40 10.97 14.92
CA TRP A 44 -13.50 10.90 15.86
C TRP A 44 -14.57 9.91 15.38
N ILE A 45 -15.45 9.54 16.31
CA ILE A 45 -16.64 8.75 16.01
C ILE A 45 -17.84 9.68 16.21
N ASP A 46 -18.74 9.72 15.22
CA ASP A 46 -19.96 10.52 15.29
C ASP A 46 -21.08 9.81 16.10
N ASP A 47 -22.20 10.50 16.27
CA ASP A 47 -23.35 10.00 17.02
C ASP A 47 -24.01 8.76 16.37
N ASN A 48 -23.69 8.47 15.11
CA ASN A 48 -24.15 7.30 14.37
C ASN A 48 -23.14 6.15 14.36
N ASN A 49 -22.08 6.24 15.18
CA ASN A 49 -20.96 5.30 15.23
C ASN A 49 -20.13 5.20 13.94
N HIS A 50 -20.08 6.25 13.12
CA HIS A 50 -19.20 6.32 11.97
C HIS A 50 -17.84 6.90 12.35
N LEU A 51 -16.78 6.24 11.90
CA LEU A 51 -15.41 6.74 12.02
C LEU A 51 -15.17 7.84 10.98
N HIS A 52 -14.74 8.99 11.45
CA HIS A 52 -14.24 10.10 10.64
C HIS A 52 -12.75 10.27 10.85
N ILE A 53 -12.01 10.49 9.77
CA ILE A 53 -10.59 10.79 9.82
C ILE A 53 -10.34 11.96 8.86
N GLU A 54 -9.81 13.04 9.40
CA GLU A 54 -9.44 14.24 8.66
C GLU A 54 -7.94 14.48 8.77
N VAL A 55 -7.30 14.82 7.65
CA VAL A 55 -5.89 15.18 7.61
C VAL A 55 -5.77 16.58 7.04
N SER A 56 -5.10 17.47 7.78
CA SER A 56 -4.96 18.87 7.43
C SER A 56 -3.49 19.25 7.29
N GLY A 57 -3.15 19.99 6.25
CA GLY A 57 -1.79 20.43 6.00
C GLY A 57 -1.54 20.87 4.57
N LEU A 58 -0.28 21.00 4.19
CA LEU A 58 0.11 21.31 2.82
C LEU A 58 -0.13 20.09 1.92
N MET A 59 -0.66 20.31 0.70
CA MET A 59 -1.04 19.23 -0.22
C MET A 59 0.07 18.17 -0.42
N TYR A 60 1.31 18.61 -0.66
CA TYR A 60 2.44 17.70 -0.84
C TYR A 60 2.77 16.86 0.40
N SER A 61 2.30 17.27 1.57
CA SER A 61 2.44 16.53 2.84
C SER A 61 1.26 15.60 3.07
N VAL A 62 0.02 16.11 2.96
CA VAL A 62 -1.19 15.34 3.28
C VAL A 62 -1.40 14.16 2.36
N THR A 63 -0.97 14.23 1.11
CA THR A 63 -1.04 13.13 0.14
C THR A 63 -0.38 11.84 0.65
N PHE A 64 0.68 11.94 1.47
CA PHE A 64 1.36 10.77 2.03
C PHE A 64 0.59 10.06 3.15
N TYR A 65 -0.40 10.72 3.75
CA TYR A 65 -1.20 10.12 4.83
C TYR A 65 -2.24 9.12 4.33
N GLU A 66 -2.72 9.25 3.08
CA GLU A 66 -3.77 8.39 2.53
C GLU A 66 -3.44 6.91 2.67
N VAL A 67 -2.32 6.49 2.12
CA VAL A 67 -1.95 5.07 2.04
C VAL A 67 -1.78 4.43 3.43
N PRO A 68 -0.97 4.96 4.36
CA PRO A 68 -0.82 4.35 5.67
C PRO A 68 -2.10 4.40 6.52
N ILE A 69 -2.91 5.47 6.43
CA ILE A 69 -4.18 5.55 7.15
C ILE A 69 -5.14 4.49 6.64
N LEU A 70 -5.36 4.40 5.33
CA LEU A 70 -6.27 3.43 4.75
C LEU A 70 -5.82 1.99 5.01
N ALA A 71 -4.52 1.70 4.93
CA ALA A 71 -3.97 0.38 5.26
C ALA A 71 -4.22 0.02 6.73
N ILE A 72 -4.02 0.97 7.66
CA ILE A 72 -4.28 0.77 9.09
C ILE A 72 -5.77 0.56 9.36
N VAL A 73 -6.64 1.39 8.79
CA VAL A 73 -8.09 1.29 8.98
C VAL A 73 -8.60 -0.05 8.44
N SER A 74 -8.17 -0.44 7.24
CA SER A 74 -8.55 -1.72 6.64
C SER A 74 -8.11 -2.90 7.50
N GLU A 75 -6.85 -2.92 7.94
CA GLU A 75 -6.32 -3.99 8.80
C GLU A 75 -7.05 -4.07 10.15
N LEU A 76 -7.32 -2.93 10.79
CA LEU A 76 -8.06 -2.90 12.07
C LEU A 76 -9.52 -3.32 11.88
N TYR A 77 -10.17 -2.87 10.81
CA TYR A 77 -11.54 -3.27 10.48
C TYR A 77 -11.65 -4.79 10.31
N HIS A 78 -10.80 -5.37 9.49
CA HIS A 78 -10.80 -6.82 9.28
C HIS A 78 -10.45 -7.59 10.55
N LYS A 79 -9.52 -7.08 11.35
CA LYS A 79 -9.13 -7.71 12.61
C LYS A 79 -10.25 -7.74 13.64
N TYR A 80 -11.03 -6.67 13.78
CA TYR A 80 -12.01 -6.54 14.84
C TYR A 80 -13.44 -6.83 14.41
N CYS A 81 -13.79 -6.61 13.15
CA CYS A 81 -15.14 -6.79 12.64
C CYS A 81 -15.33 -8.08 11.83
N HIS A 82 -14.28 -8.63 11.23
CA HIS A 82 -14.32 -9.81 10.37
C HIS A 82 -13.29 -10.89 10.74
N HIS A 83 -12.87 -10.92 12.00
CA HIS A 83 -11.96 -11.96 12.48
C HIS A 83 -10.69 -12.14 11.65
N GLY A 84 -9.99 -11.12 11.40
CA GLY A 84 -8.75 -10.91 10.63
C GLY A 84 -8.02 -12.13 10.05
N TYR A 85 -7.50 -11.97 8.87
CA TYR A 85 -6.70 -12.94 8.11
C TYR A 85 -5.65 -13.71 8.95
N ASP A 86 -5.02 -13.03 9.92
CA ASP A 86 -3.97 -13.62 10.74
C ASP A 86 -4.51 -14.56 11.84
N THR A 87 -5.81 -14.54 12.09
CA THR A 87 -6.46 -15.28 13.18
C THR A 87 -7.31 -16.45 12.67
N TYR A 88 -7.65 -16.46 11.38
CA TYR A 88 -8.54 -17.45 10.78
C TYR A 88 -7.91 -18.12 9.55
N PRO A 89 -7.43 -19.36 9.68
CA PRO A 89 -6.87 -20.13 8.56
C PRO A 89 -7.80 -20.21 7.35
N GLU A 90 -9.11 -20.30 7.58
CA GLU A 90 -10.13 -20.42 6.53
C GLU A 90 -10.16 -19.20 5.60
N LEU A 91 -10.03 -17.98 6.14
CA LEU A 91 -9.95 -16.77 5.33
C LEU A 91 -8.67 -16.71 4.49
N ARG A 92 -7.60 -17.29 5.00
CA ARG A 92 -6.35 -17.42 4.25
C ARG A 92 -6.48 -18.38 3.09
N GLU A 93 -7.12 -19.54 3.30
CA GLU A 93 -7.40 -20.51 2.25
C GLU A 93 -8.30 -19.91 1.17
N GLU A 94 -9.41 -19.29 1.56
CA GLU A 94 -10.35 -18.64 0.63
C GLU A 94 -9.66 -17.54 -0.21
N MET A 95 -8.81 -16.72 0.41
CA MET A 95 -8.04 -15.71 -0.30
C MET A 95 -7.08 -16.35 -1.32
N MET A 96 -6.37 -17.41 -0.92
CA MET A 96 -5.41 -18.08 -1.79
C MET A 96 -6.10 -18.80 -2.93
N ASP A 97 -7.24 -19.42 -2.71
CA ASP A 97 -8.06 -20.08 -3.75
C ASP A 97 -8.54 -19.05 -4.78
N GLY A 98 -9.10 -17.93 -4.32
CA GLY A 98 -9.51 -16.85 -5.20
C GLY A 98 -8.35 -16.22 -5.98
N LEU A 99 -7.16 -16.18 -5.39
CA LEU A 99 -5.95 -15.71 -6.06
C LEU A 99 -5.49 -16.69 -7.14
N CYS A 100 -5.47 -18.00 -6.84
CA CYS A 100 -5.14 -19.07 -7.79
C CYS A 100 -6.07 -19.06 -9.01
N GLU A 101 -7.37 -18.87 -8.79
CA GLU A 101 -8.35 -18.77 -9.87
C GLU A 101 -8.05 -17.59 -10.80
N LYS A 102 -7.83 -16.40 -10.23
CA LYS A 102 -7.49 -15.17 -11.00
C LYS A 102 -6.20 -15.34 -11.79
N ILE A 103 -5.17 -15.92 -11.20
CA ILE A 103 -3.89 -16.20 -11.86
C ILE A 103 -4.07 -17.17 -13.01
N THR A 104 -4.84 -18.24 -12.80
CA THR A 104 -5.14 -19.23 -13.84
C THR A 104 -5.79 -18.56 -15.06
N ILE A 105 -6.75 -17.66 -14.83
CA ILE A 105 -7.40 -16.90 -15.89
C ILE A 105 -6.37 -15.96 -16.58
N ALA A 106 -5.57 -15.25 -15.81
CA ALA A 106 -4.58 -14.33 -16.35
C ALA A 106 -3.55 -15.05 -17.24
N GLU A 107 -3.00 -16.16 -16.78
CA GLU A 107 -2.03 -16.94 -17.55
C GLU A 107 -2.65 -17.56 -18.81
N LYS A 108 -3.86 -18.12 -18.71
CA LYS A 108 -4.60 -18.69 -19.84
C LYS A 108 -4.83 -17.70 -20.97
N HIS A 109 -5.06 -16.42 -20.62
CA HIS A 109 -5.38 -15.36 -21.57
C HIS A 109 -4.20 -14.39 -21.82
N ASN A 110 -3.01 -14.67 -21.29
CA ASN A 110 -1.82 -13.80 -21.34
C ASN A 110 -2.09 -12.36 -20.85
N LEU A 111 -2.89 -12.23 -19.78
CA LEU A 111 -3.22 -10.95 -19.18
C LEU A 111 -2.15 -10.58 -18.16
N TYR A 112 -1.38 -9.54 -18.46
CA TYR A 112 -0.38 -9.03 -17.52
C TYR A 112 -1.06 -8.20 -16.43
N PHE A 113 -0.65 -8.42 -15.19
CA PHE A 113 -1.22 -7.72 -14.02
C PHE A 113 -0.16 -7.35 -13.00
N ALA A 114 -0.48 -6.32 -12.19
CA ALA A 114 0.34 -5.87 -11.07
C ALA A 114 -0.50 -5.83 -9.79
N ASP A 115 0.16 -5.90 -8.64
CA ASP A 115 -0.47 -5.70 -7.35
C ASP A 115 -0.57 -4.20 -7.01
N PHE A 116 -1.77 -3.79 -6.58
CA PHE A 116 -2.10 -2.46 -6.05
C PHE A 116 -2.91 -2.57 -4.74
N GLY A 117 -2.66 -3.61 -3.96
CA GLY A 117 -3.42 -3.95 -2.76
C GLY A 117 -3.11 -3.11 -1.53
N LEU A 118 -1.99 -2.41 -1.47
CA LEU A 118 -1.40 -1.80 -0.28
C LEU A 118 -2.39 -1.10 0.66
N ARG A 119 -3.25 -0.22 0.17
CA ARG A 119 -4.18 0.57 0.98
C ARG A 119 -5.51 -0.14 1.31
N ARG A 120 -5.78 -1.32 0.71
CA ARG A 120 -7.04 -2.08 0.86
C ARG A 120 -6.82 -3.53 1.30
N ARG A 121 -5.62 -3.84 1.75
CA ARG A 121 -5.25 -5.17 2.22
C ARG A 121 -5.97 -5.55 3.51
N PHE A 122 -6.22 -6.84 3.71
CA PHE A 122 -6.74 -7.35 4.98
C PHE A 122 -5.74 -7.13 6.13
N SER A 123 -4.47 -7.42 5.87
CA SER A 123 -3.35 -7.17 6.78
C SER A 123 -2.05 -7.01 5.99
N TYR A 124 -0.98 -6.56 6.66
CA TYR A 124 0.35 -6.57 6.06
C TYR A 124 0.74 -8.00 5.62
N LEU A 125 0.49 -9.01 6.47
CA LEU A 125 0.83 -10.39 6.17
C LEU A 125 0.06 -10.95 4.97
N SER A 126 -1.22 -10.57 4.80
CA SER A 126 -2.02 -11.03 3.66
C SER A 126 -1.48 -10.50 2.33
N GLU A 127 -1.05 -9.24 2.28
CA GLU A 127 -0.44 -8.67 1.07
C GLU A 127 0.91 -9.31 0.79
N ASP A 128 1.76 -9.46 1.81
CA ASP A 128 3.08 -10.08 1.69
C ASP A 128 2.99 -11.51 1.12
N CYS A 129 2.12 -12.35 1.69
CA CYS A 129 1.86 -13.69 1.19
C CYS A 129 1.31 -13.71 -0.24
N ALA A 130 0.38 -12.82 -0.56
CA ALA A 130 -0.20 -12.74 -1.90
C ALA A 130 0.84 -12.35 -2.95
N VAL A 131 1.67 -11.34 -2.67
CA VAL A 131 2.70 -10.88 -3.59
C VAL A 131 3.82 -11.92 -3.74
N ASP A 132 4.22 -12.57 -2.64
CA ASP A 132 5.21 -13.67 -2.69
C ASP A 132 4.71 -14.85 -3.55
N PHE A 133 3.42 -15.15 -3.48
CA PHE A 133 2.81 -16.15 -4.35
C PHE A 133 2.77 -15.70 -5.81
N MET A 134 2.28 -14.47 -6.08
CA MET A 134 2.12 -13.92 -7.42
C MET A 134 3.43 -13.76 -8.19
N ARG A 135 4.55 -13.49 -7.51
CA ARG A 135 5.86 -13.29 -8.17
C ARG A 135 6.35 -14.49 -8.98
N ASN A 136 5.79 -15.69 -8.73
CA ASN A 136 6.10 -16.91 -9.48
C ASN A 136 5.26 -17.05 -10.76
N CYS A 137 4.31 -16.15 -11.01
CA CYS A 137 3.43 -16.19 -12.18
C CYS A 137 4.05 -15.46 -13.36
N LYS A 138 3.96 -16.03 -14.55
CA LYS A 138 4.56 -15.48 -15.78
C LYS A 138 3.98 -14.14 -16.19
N THR A 139 2.72 -13.89 -15.83
CA THR A 139 1.99 -12.67 -16.20
C THR A 139 2.02 -11.60 -15.10
N PHE A 140 2.63 -11.88 -13.95
CA PHE A 140 2.80 -10.87 -12.88
C PHE A 140 3.95 -9.93 -13.22
N VAL A 141 3.70 -8.61 -13.19
CA VAL A 141 4.69 -7.60 -13.60
C VAL A 141 5.29 -6.81 -12.43
N GLY A 142 4.73 -6.90 -11.22
CA GLY A 142 5.26 -6.25 -10.03
C GLY A 142 4.20 -5.72 -9.07
N THR A 143 4.62 -4.99 -8.05
CA THR A 143 3.75 -4.44 -7.01
C THR A 143 3.95 -2.94 -6.82
N SER A 144 2.89 -2.25 -6.42
CA SER A 144 2.93 -0.84 -6.01
C SER A 144 3.49 -0.65 -4.59
N ASN A 145 3.64 -1.73 -3.81
CA ASN A 145 4.27 -1.70 -2.51
C ASN A 145 5.80 -1.72 -2.66
N VAL A 146 6.42 -0.54 -2.60
CA VAL A 146 7.88 -0.36 -2.78
C VAL A 146 8.69 -1.17 -1.75
N PHE A 147 8.18 -1.31 -0.52
CA PHE A 147 8.83 -2.12 0.52
C PHE A 147 8.85 -3.61 0.15
N ILE A 148 7.71 -4.18 -0.24
CA ILE A 148 7.63 -5.58 -0.70
C ILE A 148 8.46 -5.77 -1.97
N ALA A 149 8.44 -4.81 -2.92
CA ALA A 149 9.26 -4.86 -4.11
C ALA A 149 10.76 -4.97 -3.78
N LYS A 150 11.23 -4.21 -2.78
CA LYS A 150 12.60 -4.29 -2.28
C LYS A 150 12.91 -5.64 -1.64
N VAL A 151 12.05 -6.11 -0.72
CA VAL A 151 12.26 -7.35 0.04
C VAL A 151 12.28 -8.57 -0.88
N LEU A 152 11.33 -8.66 -1.81
CA LEU A 152 11.20 -9.79 -2.73
C LEU A 152 12.02 -9.64 -4.01
N ASN A 153 12.73 -8.53 -4.17
CA ASN A 153 13.52 -8.20 -5.36
C ASN A 153 12.72 -8.30 -6.66
N ILE A 154 11.52 -7.72 -6.66
CA ILE A 154 10.61 -7.64 -7.81
C ILE A 154 10.46 -6.19 -8.26
N LYS A 155 9.85 -5.99 -9.43
CA LYS A 155 9.71 -4.66 -10.04
C LYS A 155 8.70 -3.80 -9.24
N PRO A 156 9.08 -2.59 -8.79
CA PRO A 156 8.12 -1.61 -8.31
C PRO A 156 7.33 -1.04 -9.48
N ILE A 157 6.00 -0.98 -9.32
CA ILE A 157 5.06 -0.47 -10.33
C ILE A 157 4.32 0.72 -9.74
N GLY A 158 4.16 1.77 -10.51
CA GLY A 158 3.39 2.94 -10.14
C GLY A 158 2.46 3.38 -11.26
N THR A 159 1.45 4.16 -10.91
CA THR A 159 0.56 4.88 -11.82
C THR A 159 0.55 6.35 -11.48
N MET A 160 -0.03 7.17 -12.35
CA MET A 160 -0.28 8.58 -12.04
C MET A 160 -1.46 8.67 -11.06
N ALA A 161 -1.28 9.43 -9.98
CA ALA A 161 -2.34 9.68 -9.02
C ALA A 161 -3.43 10.57 -9.64
N HIS A 162 -4.70 10.21 -9.44
CA HIS A 162 -5.84 11.00 -9.94
C HIS A 162 -5.96 12.36 -9.25
N GLU A 163 -5.47 12.51 -8.04
CA GLU A 163 -5.45 13.76 -7.27
C GLU A 163 -4.73 14.88 -8.02
N ILE A 164 -3.66 14.57 -8.78
CA ILE A 164 -2.96 15.56 -9.59
C ILE A 164 -3.89 16.13 -10.65
N ILE A 165 -4.63 15.25 -11.34
CA ILE A 165 -5.58 15.66 -12.39
C ILE A 165 -6.73 16.46 -11.79
N MET A 166 -7.23 16.07 -10.62
CA MET A 166 -8.30 16.80 -9.92
C MET A 166 -7.83 18.17 -9.45
N PHE A 167 -6.59 18.29 -8.98
CA PHE A 167 -6.02 19.57 -8.55
C PHE A 167 -5.80 20.53 -9.71
N GLU A 168 -5.33 20.04 -10.86
CA GLU A 168 -5.13 20.84 -12.07
C GLU A 168 -6.45 21.31 -12.72
N ALA A 169 -7.56 20.57 -12.44
CA ALA A 169 -8.88 20.86 -12.97
C ALA A 169 -9.74 21.79 -12.09
N ALA A 170 -9.28 22.11 -10.88
CA ALA A 170 -9.99 22.94 -9.91
C ALA A 170 -9.54 24.40 -9.96
#